data_a56438dca586a3c2b12685729adea37d
#
_entry.id   a56438dca586a3c2b12685729adea37d
#
_cell.length_a   1.000
_cell.length_b   1.000
_cell.length_c   1.000
_cell.angle_alpha   90.00
_cell.angle_beta   90.00
_cell.angle_gamma   90.00
#
_symmetry.space_group_name_H-M   'P 1'
#
loop_
_entity.id
_entity.type
_entity.pdbx_description
1 polymer ?
#
loop_
_entity_poly.entity_id
_entity_poly.type
_entity_poly.pdbx_seq_one_letter_code
_entity_poly.pdbx_strand_id
1 'polypeptide(L)' 'MITPLQMRAARALLDVDQRQLADLSGLSLPTIQRMEASTDMVRGNVDSLMKLIAALDKAGLELIGEGATS' A
#
# COMPACT_ATOMS: atom_id res chain seq x y z
N MET A 1 7.03 8.06 0.08
CA MET A 1 7.11 6.72 -0.51
C MET A 1 6.83 5.67 0.54
N ILE A 2 6.45 4.50 0.12
CA ILE A 2 6.02 3.44 1.03
C ILE A 2 6.97 2.24 0.92
N THR A 3 7.24 1.59 2.05
CA THR A 3 8.07 0.38 2.10
C THR A 3 7.18 -0.86 2.16
N PRO A 4 7.71 -2.04 1.81
CA PRO A 4 6.94 -3.28 1.96
C PRO A 4 6.50 -3.53 3.40
N LEU A 5 7.30 -3.13 4.37
CA LEU A 5 6.92 -3.23 5.78
C LEU A 5 5.72 -2.36 6.09
N GLN A 6 5.68 -1.16 5.55
CA GLN A 6 4.53 -0.27 5.74
C GLN A 6 3.28 -0.86 5.09
N MET A 7 3.41 -1.51 3.94
CA MET A 7 2.28 -2.18 3.32
C MET A 7 1.74 -3.29 4.21
N ARG A 8 2.63 -4.11 4.75
CA ARG A 8 2.23 -5.20 5.64
C ARG A 8 1.63 -4.68 6.93
N ALA A 9 2.22 -3.61 7.48
CA ALA A 9 1.67 -2.97 8.68
C ALA A 9 0.29 -2.39 8.40
N ALA A 10 0.10 -1.77 7.26
CA ALA A 10 -1.19 -1.22 6.88
C ALA A 10 -2.24 -2.32 6.76
N ARG A 11 -1.87 -3.45 6.15
CA ARG A 11 -2.80 -4.58 6.06
C ARG A 11 -3.17 -5.11 7.46
N ALA A 12 -2.18 -5.18 8.33
CA ALA A 12 -2.44 -5.64 9.70
C ALA A 12 -3.37 -4.69 10.44
N LEU A 13 -3.14 -3.39 10.30
CA LEU A 13 -3.99 -2.40 10.96
C LEU A 13 -5.42 -2.39 10.43
N LEU A 14 -5.59 -2.67 9.15
CA LEU A 14 -6.90 -2.75 8.52
C LEU A 14 -7.53 -4.13 8.64
N ASP A 15 -6.76 -5.10 9.12
CA ASP A 15 -7.18 -6.50 9.23
C ASP A 15 -7.60 -7.06 7.86
N VAL A 16 -6.77 -6.81 6.86
CA VAL A 16 -7.01 -7.30 5.50
C VAL A 16 -5.83 -8.12 5.01
N ASP A 17 -6.11 -9.06 4.13
CA ASP A 17 -5.07 -9.83 3.46
C ASP A 17 -4.70 -9.16 2.13
N GLN A 18 -3.77 -9.78 1.39
CA GLN A 18 -3.32 -9.23 0.12
C GLN A 18 -4.44 -9.16 -0.92
N ARG A 19 -5.30 -10.16 -0.95
CA ARG A 19 -6.43 -10.18 -1.89
C ARG A 19 -7.40 -9.05 -1.59
N GLN A 20 -7.69 -8.83 -0.32
CA GLN A 20 -8.58 -7.75 0.08
C GLN A 20 -7.96 -6.39 -0.23
N LEU A 21 -6.65 -6.25 -0.02
CA LEU A 21 -5.97 -5.02 -0.38
C LEU A 21 -6.01 -4.79 -1.89
N ALA A 22 -5.87 -5.85 -2.68
CA ALA A 22 -6.00 -5.74 -4.12
C ALA A 22 -7.37 -5.20 -4.51
N ASP A 23 -8.41 -5.74 -3.90
CA ASP A 23 -9.78 -5.29 -4.15
C ASP A 23 -9.96 -3.82 -3.78
N LEU A 24 -9.47 -3.43 -2.61
CA LEU A 24 -9.60 -2.06 -2.12
C LEU A 24 -8.85 -1.05 -3.01
N SER A 25 -7.70 -1.45 -3.52
CA SER A 25 -6.85 -0.55 -4.29
C SER A 25 -7.16 -0.55 -5.78
N GLY A 26 -7.94 -1.53 -6.26
CA GLY A 26 -8.17 -1.69 -7.68
C GLY A 26 -6.97 -2.28 -8.42
N LEU A 27 -6.03 -2.87 -7.67
CA LEU A 27 -4.86 -3.52 -8.24
C LEU A 27 -5.07 -5.03 -8.25
N SER A 28 -4.30 -5.73 -9.07
CA SER A 28 -4.36 -7.18 -9.10
C SER A 28 -3.58 -7.78 -7.94
N LEU A 29 -3.94 -8.99 -7.53
CA LEU A 29 -3.21 -9.68 -6.48
C LEU A 29 -1.73 -9.87 -6.83
N PRO A 30 -1.35 -10.29 -8.04
CA PRO A 30 0.06 -10.37 -8.39
C PRO A 30 0.79 -9.04 -8.26
N THR A 31 0.13 -7.94 -8.54
CA THR A 31 0.74 -6.61 -8.37
C THR A 31 1.01 -6.34 -6.90
N ILE A 32 0.04 -6.60 -6.03
CA ILE A 32 0.23 -6.44 -4.58
C ILE A 32 1.37 -7.32 -4.09
N GLN A 33 1.40 -8.58 -4.51
CA GLN A 33 2.46 -9.50 -4.10
C GLN A 33 3.84 -9.01 -4.53
N ARG A 34 3.94 -8.52 -5.75
CA ARG A 34 5.21 -8.01 -6.27
C ARG A 34 5.66 -6.77 -5.51
N MET A 35 4.71 -5.90 -5.18
CA MET A 35 5.03 -4.69 -4.43
C MET A 35 5.54 -5.03 -3.02
N GLU A 36 4.91 -6.00 -2.37
CA GLU A 36 5.34 -6.41 -1.02
C GLU A 36 6.62 -7.23 -1.02
N ALA A 37 7.03 -7.74 -2.17
CA ALA A 37 8.28 -8.49 -2.29
C ALA A 37 9.49 -7.58 -2.54
N SER A 38 9.28 -6.28 -2.69
CA SER A 38 10.37 -5.34 -2.89
C SER A 38 11.28 -5.29 -1.66
N THR A 39 12.54 -4.96 -1.86
CA THR A 39 13.52 -4.98 -0.76
C THR A 39 13.59 -3.68 0.01
N ASP A 40 13.54 -2.56 -0.68
CA ASP A 40 13.68 -1.24 -0.04
C ASP A 40 12.37 -0.47 -0.04
N MET A 41 12.07 0.10 -1.18
CA MET A 41 10.83 0.82 -1.38
C MET A 41 9.92 -0.04 -2.24
N VAL A 42 8.62 0.11 -2.05
CA VAL A 42 7.67 -0.60 -2.88
C VAL A 42 7.91 -0.20 -4.34
N ARG A 43 8.08 -1.21 -5.17
CA ARG A 43 8.31 -1.00 -6.59
C ARG A 43 7.03 -1.21 -7.37
N GLY A 44 6.78 -0.29 -8.26
CA GLY A 44 5.62 -0.31 -9.10
C GLY A 44 5.60 0.98 -9.89
N ASN A 45 4.72 1.09 -10.85
CA ASN A 45 4.60 2.36 -11.54
C ASN A 45 3.87 3.36 -10.65
N VAL A 46 3.95 4.64 -11.01
CA VAL A 46 3.36 5.71 -10.20
C VAL A 46 1.86 5.52 -10.04
N ASP A 47 1.21 5.06 -11.09
CA ASP A 47 -0.24 4.85 -11.06
C ASP A 47 -0.63 3.81 -10.00
N SER A 48 0.10 2.69 -9.95
CA SER A 48 -0.15 1.65 -8.95
C SER A 48 0.10 2.15 -7.55
N LEU A 49 1.18 2.90 -7.34
CA LEU A 49 1.50 3.45 -6.03
C LEU A 49 0.43 4.43 -5.58
N MET A 50 -0.05 5.28 -6.48
CA MET A 50 -1.09 6.24 -6.15
C MET A 50 -2.41 5.56 -5.83
N LYS A 51 -2.74 4.49 -6.55
CA LYS A 51 -3.95 3.72 -6.25
C LYS A 51 -3.88 3.08 -4.88
N LEU A 52 -2.70 2.53 -4.54
CA LEU A 52 -2.49 1.93 -3.23
C LEU A 52 -2.65 2.97 -2.12
N ILE A 53 -1.96 4.10 -2.26
CA ILE A 53 -2.00 5.15 -1.24
C ILE A 53 -3.41 5.72 -1.09
N ALA A 54 -4.11 5.92 -2.20
CA ALA A 54 -5.49 6.40 -2.16
C ALA A 54 -6.40 5.43 -1.43
N ALA A 55 -6.21 4.12 -1.65
CA ALA A 55 -7.01 3.11 -0.98
C ALA A 55 -6.77 3.11 0.53
N LEU A 56 -5.51 3.23 0.94
CA LEU A 56 -5.17 3.28 2.36
C LEU A 56 -5.75 4.54 3.01
N ASP A 57 -5.65 5.66 2.34
CA ASP A 57 -6.19 6.92 2.81
C ASP A 57 -7.71 6.83 2.97
N LYS A 58 -8.38 6.28 1.98
CA LYS A 58 -9.82 6.13 2.00
C LYS A 58 -10.27 5.18 3.12
N ALA A 59 -9.43 4.22 3.45
CA ALA A 59 -9.72 3.27 4.53
C ALA A 59 -9.42 3.87 5.91
N GLY A 60 -8.93 5.09 5.98
CA GLY A 60 -8.70 5.78 7.24
C GLY A 60 -7.28 5.66 7.76
N LEU A 61 -6.37 5.10 6.98
CA LEU A 61 -4.97 5.02 7.36
C LEU A 61 -4.19 6.18 6.77
N GLU A 62 -3.37 6.78 7.59
CA GLU A 62 -2.49 7.85 7.16
C GLU A 62 -1.05 7.37 7.31
N LEU A 63 -0.32 7.41 6.22
CA LEU A 63 1.09 7.05 6.25
C LEU A 63 1.87 8.28 6.70
N ILE A 64 2.29 8.25 7.94
CA ILE A 64 3.05 9.34 8.51
C ILE A 64 4.50 9.20 8.10
N GLY A 65 4.99 10.22 7.48
CA GLY A 65 6.36 10.23 7.06
C GLY A 65 6.70 11.61 6.58
N GLU A 66 7.70 11.67 5.76
CA GLU A 66 8.18 12.89 5.22
C GLU A 66 7.08 13.61 4.44
N GLY A 67 6.78 14.82 4.84
CA GLY A 67 5.78 15.64 4.18
C GLY A 67 4.36 15.31 4.53
N ALA A 68 4.12 14.38 5.42
CA ALA A 68 2.77 13.97 5.77
C ALA A 68 2.12 14.86 6.80
N THR A 69 2.85 15.77 7.35
CA THR A 69 2.38 16.62 8.42
C THR A 69 1.68 17.88 7.99
N SER A 70 1.61 18.08 6.75
CA SER A 70 0.99 19.29 6.23
C SER A 70 -0.46 19.42 6.60
#